data_634b785cf2f1140ae351f019851981e0
#
_entry.id   634b785cf2f1140ae351f019851981e0
#
_cell.length_a   1.000
_cell.length_b   1.000
_cell.length_c   1.000
_cell.angle_alpha   90.00
_cell.angle_beta   90.00
_cell.angle_gamma   90.00
#
_symmetry.space_group_name_H-M   'P 1'
#
loop_
_entity.id
_entity.type
_entity.pdbx_description
1 polymer ?
#
loop_
_entity_poly.entity_id
_entity_poly.type
_entity_poly.pdbx_seq_one_letter_code
_entity_poly.pdbx_strand_id
1 'polypeptide(L)'
;RPAPAPDPPASAPPGGRPRIEVSGRQVLVDGKSIHLKGVAWNPIKKGGSHPRGIDFQGFVAQDAALLAQAGVNAIRTYEPITDAGVLDELWSHGIWVLNSVYSYGGTSVDRVPGWVNAVKDHPAILMWTIGNEWNYNGLYKGMGFRESVQRLKDVSAVIKQHDTAHPVACIYGELSGLQDAAAQLSDVDVWAVNVYRGIGFGNLFRDYAAISGKPLFLGEYGADAWNAKTNSEDLEAQARATKALTEDIAKQSAVGGGVCMGGFVFEFADEWWKDGDGSAWEHDVGGDAPGGGPYPDKTFNEEWWGLVDIDRNPRPALNALKEVPLPSAEATE
;
A
#
# COMPACT_ATOMS: atom_id res chain seq x y z
N ARG A 1 -16.97 -28.60 -21.61
CA ARG A 1 -17.46 -28.43 -20.22
C ARG A 1 -17.17 -26.99 -19.84
N PRO A 2 -18.11 -26.20 -19.30
CA PRO A 2 -17.80 -24.90 -18.78
C PRO A 2 -16.83 -25.03 -17.60
N ALA A 3 -15.92 -24.05 -17.45
CA ALA A 3 -14.99 -23.97 -16.32
C ALA A 3 -15.76 -23.94 -15.00
N PRO A 4 -15.24 -24.58 -13.93
CA PRO A 4 -15.87 -24.50 -12.61
C PRO A 4 -15.97 -23.03 -12.17
N ALA A 5 -17.07 -22.68 -11.52
CA ALA A 5 -17.26 -21.39 -10.90
C ALA A 5 -16.12 -21.15 -9.88
N PRO A 6 -15.61 -19.91 -9.76
CA PRO A 6 -14.62 -19.61 -8.74
C PRO A 6 -15.20 -19.90 -7.36
N ASP A 7 -14.35 -20.44 -6.49
CA ASP A 7 -14.70 -20.66 -5.08
C ASP A 7 -15.21 -19.33 -4.48
N PRO A 8 -16.24 -19.38 -3.64
CA PRO A 8 -16.72 -18.19 -2.95
C PRO A 8 -15.57 -17.63 -2.08
N PRO A 9 -15.49 -16.29 -1.94
CA PRO A 9 -14.50 -15.68 -1.07
C PRO A 9 -14.62 -16.27 0.33
N ALA A 10 -13.46 -16.50 0.97
CA ALA A 10 -13.42 -17.01 2.33
C ALA A 10 -14.37 -16.15 3.19
N SER A 11 -15.35 -16.80 3.81
CA SER A 11 -16.33 -16.11 4.67
C SER A 11 -15.59 -15.28 5.72
N ALA A 12 -16.03 -14.03 5.89
CA ALA A 12 -15.57 -13.18 6.98
C ALA A 12 -15.53 -13.98 8.29
N PRO A 13 -14.45 -13.91 9.07
CA PRO A 13 -14.35 -14.68 10.30
C PRO A 13 -15.47 -14.31 11.27
N PRO A 14 -16.03 -15.29 11.99
CA PRO A 14 -17.13 -15.05 12.91
C PRO A 14 -16.69 -14.16 14.08
N GLY A 15 -17.42 -13.09 14.27
CA GLY A 15 -17.64 -12.27 15.45
C GLY A 15 -16.58 -12.22 16.56
N GLY A 16 -15.46 -11.55 16.31
CA GLY A 16 -14.49 -11.15 17.30
C GLY A 16 -13.40 -10.32 16.62
N ARG A 17 -12.79 -9.40 17.37
CA ARG A 17 -11.63 -8.65 16.88
C ARG A 17 -10.44 -9.62 16.71
N PRO A 18 -9.82 -9.74 15.55
CA PRO A 18 -8.64 -10.58 15.36
C PRO A 18 -7.48 -10.11 16.26
N ARG A 19 -6.73 -11.03 16.81
CA ARG A 19 -5.51 -10.72 17.56
C ARG A 19 -4.35 -10.54 16.58
N ILE A 20 -3.74 -9.36 16.62
CA ILE A 20 -2.61 -9.02 15.76
C ILE A 20 -1.34 -8.96 16.59
N GLU A 21 -0.29 -9.64 16.14
CA GLU A 21 0.99 -9.72 16.81
C GLU A 21 2.14 -9.57 15.81
N VAL A 22 3.22 -8.93 16.24
CA VAL A 22 4.48 -8.89 15.50
C VAL A 22 5.43 -9.91 16.12
N SER A 23 5.94 -10.83 15.30
CA SER A 23 6.89 -11.86 15.71
C SER A 23 8.03 -11.99 14.70
N GLY A 24 9.21 -11.49 15.07
CA GLY A 24 10.33 -11.41 14.14
C GLY A 24 9.98 -10.63 12.89
N ARG A 25 10.05 -11.28 11.72
CA ARG A 25 9.71 -10.68 10.42
C ARG A 25 8.25 -10.88 10.00
N GLN A 26 7.43 -11.44 10.88
CA GLN A 26 6.05 -11.80 10.59
C GLN A 26 5.07 -10.90 11.35
N VAL A 27 3.94 -10.65 10.72
CA VAL A 27 2.72 -10.21 11.39
C VAL A 27 1.78 -11.40 11.45
N LEU A 28 1.33 -11.72 12.65
CA LEU A 28 0.44 -12.84 12.91
C LEU A 28 -0.98 -12.31 13.17
N VAL A 29 -1.95 -12.95 12.56
CA VAL A 29 -3.38 -12.76 12.83
C VAL A 29 -3.90 -14.06 13.43
N ASP A 30 -4.39 -13.99 14.67
CA ASP A 30 -4.82 -15.17 15.43
C ASP A 30 -3.78 -16.31 15.42
N GLY A 31 -2.50 -15.91 15.57
CA GLY A 31 -1.35 -16.83 15.61
C GLY A 31 -0.87 -17.34 14.25
N LYS A 32 -1.48 -16.93 13.13
CA LYS A 32 -1.08 -17.35 11.78
C LYS A 32 -0.39 -16.20 11.05
N SER A 33 0.76 -16.50 10.45
CA SER A 33 1.47 -15.55 9.59
C SER A 33 0.65 -15.21 8.36
N ILE A 34 0.61 -13.91 8.01
CA ILE A 34 -0.12 -13.42 6.85
C ILE A 34 0.82 -12.89 5.79
N HIS A 35 0.36 -12.97 4.53
CA HIS A 35 0.98 -12.30 3.39
C HIS A 35 -0.02 -11.33 2.77
N LEU A 36 0.42 -10.09 2.54
CA LEU A 36 -0.41 -9.03 2.00
C LEU A 36 -0.23 -8.93 0.47
N LYS A 37 -1.28 -9.26 -0.26
CA LYS A 37 -1.45 -8.95 -1.67
C LYS A 37 -2.31 -7.69 -1.74
N GLY A 38 -1.65 -6.56 -1.65
CA GLY A 38 -2.29 -5.27 -1.41
C GLY A 38 -2.31 -4.34 -2.61
N VAL A 39 -3.14 -3.31 -2.50
CA VAL A 39 -3.23 -2.21 -3.45
C VAL A 39 -3.35 -0.88 -2.70
N ALA A 40 -2.65 0.15 -3.18
CA ALA A 40 -2.85 1.52 -2.71
C ALA A 40 -4.21 2.02 -3.18
N TRP A 41 -5.04 2.48 -2.25
CA TRP A 41 -6.41 2.89 -2.53
C TRP A 41 -6.67 4.33 -2.10
N ASN A 42 -6.80 5.20 -3.09
CA ASN A 42 -7.03 6.63 -2.94
C ASN A 42 -8.15 7.06 -3.91
N PRO A 43 -9.42 6.79 -3.57
CA PRO A 43 -10.53 6.96 -4.50
C PRO A 43 -10.88 8.43 -4.70
N ILE A 44 -10.47 8.97 -5.84
CA ILE A 44 -10.74 10.35 -6.26
C ILE A 44 -11.46 10.31 -7.61
N LYS A 45 -12.57 11.03 -7.71
CA LYS A 45 -13.32 11.14 -8.95
C LYS A 45 -12.70 12.15 -9.91
N LYS A 46 -13.09 12.09 -11.19
CA LYS A 46 -12.77 13.14 -12.17
C LYS A 46 -13.03 14.52 -11.63
N GLY A 47 -12.12 15.44 -11.85
CA GLY A 47 -12.19 16.83 -11.38
C GLY A 47 -11.90 17.02 -9.90
N GLY A 48 -11.69 15.94 -9.14
CA GLY A 48 -11.23 15.98 -7.75
C GLY A 48 -9.72 15.96 -7.63
N SER A 49 -9.21 16.30 -6.45
CA SER A 49 -7.78 16.23 -6.13
C SER A 49 -7.58 15.80 -4.67
N HIS A 50 -6.43 15.20 -4.39
CA HIS A 50 -6.03 14.83 -3.03
C HIS A 50 -5.69 16.08 -2.20
N PRO A 51 -6.06 16.13 -0.91
CA PRO A 51 -6.87 15.16 -0.16
C PRO A 51 -8.38 15.44 -0.22
N ARG A 52 -8.80 16.61 -0.69
CA ARG A 52 -10.19 17.08 -0.59
C ARG A 52 -11.17 16.30 -1.46
N GLY A 53 -10.67 15.70 -2.54
CA GLY A 53 -11.48 14.94 -3.50
C GLY A 53 -11.67 13.47 -3.15
N ILE A 54 -11.09 12.98 -2.04
CA ILE A 54 -11.22 11.59 -1.62
C ILE A 54 -12.67 11.29 -1.24
N ASP A 55 -13.21 10.23 -1.81
CA ASP A 55 -14.58 9.77 -1.58
C ASP A 55 -14.60 8.26 -1.30
N PHE A 56 -14.22 7.89 -0.08
CA PHE A 56 -14.24 6.49 0.35
C PHE A 56 -15.65 5.90 0.27
N GLN A 57 -16.66 6.63 0.74
CA GLN A 57 -18.05 6.15 0.75
C GLN A 57 -18.61 5.93 -0.66
N GLY A 58 -18.33 6.85 -1.57
CA GLY A 58 -18.87 6.80 -2.94
C GLY A 58 -18.30 5.65 -3.78
N PHE A 59 -17.10 5.17 -3.45
CA PHE A 59 -16.41 4.18 -4.26
C PHE A 59 -16.25 2.80 -3.60
N VAL A 60 -16.38 2.68 -2.28
CA VAL A 60 -16.01 1.45 -1.57
C VAL A 60 -16.73 0.21 -2.09
N ALA A 61 -18.03 0.29 -2.36
CA ALA A 61 -18.81 -0.88 -2.79
C ALA A 61 -18.32 -1.44 -4.14
N GLN A 62 -18.07 -0.57 -5.11
CA GLN A 62 -17.56 -0.96 -6.42
C GLN A 62 -16.09 -1.42 -6.35
N ASP A 63 -15.26 -0.65 -5.66
CA ASP A 63 -13.83 -0.87 -5.61
C ASP A 63 -13.49 -2.13 -4.81
N ALA A 64 -14.13 -2.37 -3.66
CA ALA A 64 -13.94 -3.58 -2.85
C ALA A 64 -14.29 -4.85 -3.60
N ALA A 65 -15.37 -4.83 -4.38
CA ALA A 65 -15.76 -5.97 -5.21
C ALA A 65 -14.72 -6.30 -6.29
N LEU A 66 -14.17 -5.29 -6.97
CA LEU A 66 -13.14 -5.47 -7.99
C LEU A 66 -11.82 -5.96 -7.35
N LEU A 67 -11.43 -5.39 -6.23
CA LEU A 67 -10.24 -5.81 -5.49
C LEU A 67 -10.33 -7.27 -5.03
N ALA A 68 -11.47 -7.66 -4.44
CA ALA A 68 -11.70 -9.04 -4.00
C ALA A 68 -11.66 -10.03 -5.17
N GLN A 69 -12.25 -9.69 -6.32
CA GLN A 69 -12.21 -10.51 -7.54
C GLN A 69 -10.77 -10.69 -8.07
N ALA A 70 -9.88 -9.74 -7.81
CA ALA A 70 -8.47 -9.82 -8.14
C ALA A 70 -7.64 -10.58 -7.06
N GLY A 71 -8.29 -11.08 -6.01
CA GLY A 71 -7.62 -11.78 -4.91
C GLY A 71 -6.81 -10.86 -4.01
N VAL A 72 -7.10 -9.56 -4.02
CA VAL A 72 -6.51 -8.57 -3.10
C VAL A 72 -7.07 -8.80 -1.71
N ASN A 73 -6.20 -8.86 -0.70
CA ASN A 73 -6.59 -9.06 0.69
C ASN A 73 -6.25 -7.87 1.60
N ALA A 74 -5.69 -6.80 1.05
CA ALA A 74 -5.39 -5.60 1.84
C ALA A 74 -5.41 -4.34 0.98
N ILE A 75 -5.79 -3.21 1.59
CA ILE A 75 -5.57 -1.89 1.02
C ILE A 75 -4.70 -1.04 1.95
N ARG A 76 -3.96 -0.12 1.36
CA ARG A 76 -3.26 0.96 2.04
C ARG A 76 -3.88 2.28 1.62
N THR A 77 -4.11 3.18 2.57
CA THR A 77 -4.62 4.54 2.31
C THR A 77 -3.53 5.60 2.47
N TYR A 78 -3.81 6.82 2.04
CA TYR A 78 -2.96 8.00 2.25
C TYR A 78 -3.60 8.99 3.22
N GLU A 79 -4.91 8.89 3.42
CA GLU A 79 -5.69 9.62 4.41
C GLU A 79 -6.46 8.64 5.29
N PRO A 80 -6.82 9.04 6.53
CA PRO A 80 -7.49 8.13 7.45
C PRO A 80 -8.93 7.82 7.02
N ILE A 81 -9.29 6.55 7.02
CA ILE A 81 -10.67 6.10 7.02
C ILE A 81 -11.17 6.15 8.47
N THR A 82 -12.22 6.91 8.71
CA THR A 82 -12.87 7.04 10.02
C THR A 82 -14.33 6.61 10.01
N ASP A 83 -14.83 6.18 8.85
CA ASP A 83 -16.20 5.71 8.65
C ASP A 83 -16.26 4.19 8.80
N ALA A 84 -17.00 3.72 9.80
CA ALA A 84 -17.17 2.30 10.05
C ALA A 84 -17.88 1.59 8.88
N GLY A 85 -18.80 2.26 8.18
CA GLY A 85 -19.51 1.66 7.04
C GLY A 85 -18.58 1.35 5.86
N VAL A 86 -17.56 2.20 5.62
CA VAL A 86 -16.51 1.93 4.63
C VAL A 86 -15.69 0.70 5.04
N LEU A 87 -15.34 0.61 6.32
CA LEU A 87 -14.59 -0.54 6.83
C LEU A 87 -15.40 -1.82 6.83
N ASP A 88 -16.71 -1.75 7.14
CA ASP A 88 -17.63 -2.89 7.06
C ASP A 88 -17.68 -3.47 5.63
N GLU A 89 -17.76 -2.61 4.62
CA GLU A 89 -17.79 -3.04 3.23
C GLU A 89 -16.47 -3.72 2.83
N LEU A 90 -15.31 -3.11 3.14
CA LEU A 90 -14.01 -3.73 2.89
C LEU A 90 -13.88 -5.08 3.61
N TRP A 91 -14.29 -5.14 4.88
CA TRP A 91 -14.23 -6.36 5.69
C TRP A 91 -15.13 -7.46 5.18
N SER A 92 -16.31 -7.12 4.67
CA SER A 92 -17.23 -8.09 4.06
C SER A 92 -16.63 -8.81 2.84
N HIS A 93 -15.65 -8.17 2.20
CA HIS A 93 -14.84 -8.72 1.09
C HIS A 93 -13.53 -9.36 1.55
N GLY A 94 -13.26 -9.46 2.85
CA GLY A 94 -12.02 -10.03 3.38
C GLY A 94 -10.77 -9.15 3.18
N ILE A 95 -10.96 -7.83 3.07
CA ILE A 95 -9.90 -6.87 2.81
C ILE A 95 -9.48 -6.19 4.11
N TRP A 96 -8.21 -6.37 4.46
CA TRP A 96 -7.55 -5.65 5.55
C TRP A 96 -7.25 -4.20 5.19
N VAL A 97 -7.23 -3.34 6.19
CA VAL A 97 -6.90 -1.92 6.03
C VAL A 97 -5.63 -1.57 6.78
N LEU A 98 -4.64 -1.08 6.03
CA LEU A 98 -3.50 -0.34 6.56
C LEU A 98 -3.87 1.13 6.52
N ASN A 99 -4.32 1.64 7.67
CA ASN A 99 -4.96 2.95 7.76
C ASN A 99 -3.93 4.05 8.03
N SER A 100 -3.75 4.95 7.07
CA SER A 100 -2.81 6.07 7.21
C SER A 100 -3.40 7.15 8.11
N VAL A 101 -2.74 7.40 9.24
CA VAL A 101 -3.21 8.42 10.20
C VAL A 101 -2.27 9.63 10.30
N TYR A 102 -1.13 9.57 9.62
CA TYR A 102 -0.22 10.72 9.56
C TYR A 102 0.76 10.62 8.40
N SER A 103 0.59 11.40 7.36
CA SER A 103 1.53 11.51 6.22
C SER A 103 1.99 12.94 5.94
N TYR A 104 1.25 13.92 6.41
CA TYR A 104 1.48 15.33 6.13
C TYR A 104 1.90 16.10 7.39
N GLY A 105 3.10 16.67 7.36
CA GLY A 105 3.69 17.38 8.49
C GLY A 105 2.98 18.68 8.90
N GLY A 106 2.08 19.20 8.06
CA GLY A 106 1.20 20.32 8.40
C GLY A 106 0.01 19.95 9.27
N THR A 107 -0.24 18.64 9.45
CA THR A 107 -1.29 18.16 10.34
C THR A 107 -0.81 18.23 11.79
N SER A 108 -1.66 18.71 12.72
CA SER A 108 -1.36 18.64 14.14
C SER A 108 -1.39 17.19 14.64
N VAL A 109 -0.40 16.81 15.44
CA VAL A 109 -0.34 15.48 16.08
C VAL A 109 -1.56 15.22 16.97
N ASP A 110 -2.14 16.26 17.55
CA ASP A 110 -3.33 16.18 18.41
C ASP A 110 -4.60 15.67 17.68
N ARG A 111 -4.57 15.62 16.35
CA ARG A 111 -5.68 15.04 15.58
C ARG A 111 -5.64 13.50 15.51
N VAL A 112 -4.47 12.93 15.65
CA VAL A 112 -4.24 11.48 15.51
C VAL A 112 -5.09 10.64 16.47
N PRO A 113 -5.23 10.99 17.76
CA PRO A 113 -6.10 10.24 18.68
C PRO A 113 -7.54 10.13 18.21
N GLY A 114 -8.08 11.19 17.62
CA GLY A 114 -9.46 11.18 17.10
C GLY A 114 -9.64 10.15 16.00
N TRP A 115 -8.71 10.07 15.06
CA TRP A 115 -8.75 9.11 13.96
C TRP A 115 -8.56 7.67 14.42
N VAL A 116 -7.59 7.45 15.32
CA VAL A 116 -7.32 6.11 15.88
C VAL A 116 -8.53 5.63 16.68
N ASN A 117 -9.04 6.43 17.62
CA ASN A 117 -10.15 6.05 18.47
C ASN A 117 -11.47 5.83 17.71
N ALA A 118 -11.64 6.47 16.55
CA ALA A 118 -12.84 6.31 15.74
C ALA A 118 -13.03 4.88 15.24
N VAL A 119 -11.94 4.16 14.93
CA VAL A 119 -12.02 2.87 14.22
C VAL A 119 -11.08 1.78 14.75
N LYS A 120 -10.32 2.01 15.81
CA LYS A 120 -9.35 1.03 16.34
C LYS A 120 -9.97 -0.32 16.73
N ASP A 121 -11.26 -0.33 17.05
CA ASP A 121 -11.96 -1.55 17.45
C ASP A 121 -12.61 -2.29 16.27
N HIS A 122 -12.47 -1.73 15.06
CA HIS A 122 -13.00 -2.35 13.86
C HIS A 122 -12.13 -3.51 13.37
N PRO A 123 -12.70 -4.70 13.08
CA PRO A 123 -11.93 -5.90 12.71
C PRO A 123 -11.12 -5.76 11.41
N ALA A 124 -11.47 -4.86 10.51
CA ALA A 124 -10.73 -4.63 9.27
C ALA A 124 -9.37 -3.95 9.48
N ILE A 125 -9.17 -3.23 10.58
CA ILE A 125 -7.91 -2.54 10.83
C ILE A 125 -6.81 -3.56 11.15
N LEU A 126 -5.78 -3.59 10.29
CA LEU A 126 -4.61 -4.44 10.49
C LEU A 126 -3.49 -3.71 11.20
N MET A 127 -3.20 -2.49 10.76
CA MET A 127 -2.17 -1.63 11.35
C MET A 127 -2.38 -0.16 10.99
N TRP A 128 -1.72 0.71 11.74
CA TRP A 128 -1.62 2.14 11.46
C TRP A 128 -0.38 2.41 10.62
N THR A 129 -0.50 3.29 9.62
CA THR A 129 0.65 3.73 8.85
C THR A 129 0.93 5.21 9.07
N ILE A 130 2.22 5.54 9.17
CA ILE A 130 2.71 6.91 9.35
C ILE A 130 3.81 7.22 8.34
N GLY A 131 3.85 8.46 7.91
CA GLY A 131 4.76 8.92 6.86
C GLY A 131 4.37 8.39 5.48
N ASN A 132 4.98 8.95 4.47
CA ASN A 132 5.04 8.43 3.10
C ASN A 132 6.24 9.07 2.43
N GLU A 133 7.30 8.27 2.16
CA GLU A 133 8.55 8.76 1.56
C GLU A 133 9.11 10.03 2.25
N TRP A 134 8.90 10.12 3.53
CA TRP A 134 9.21 11.32 4.32
C TRP A 134 10.71 11.70 4.29
N ASN A 135 11.57 10.73 4.02
CA ASN A 135 13.00 10.94 3.79
C ASN A 135 13.29 11.73 2.50
N TYR A 136 12.40 11.69 1.51
CA TYR A 136 12.49 12.47 0.27
C TYR A 136 11.77 13.80 0.36
N ASN A 137 10.55 13.79 0.93
CA ASN A 137 9.64 14.94 0.84
C ASN A 137 9.52 15.76 2.14
N GLY A 138 10.22 15.37 3.22
CA GLY A 138 10.17 16.07 4.50
C GLY A 138 8.75 16.22 5.05
N LEU A 139 7.96 15.12 5.01
CA LEU A 139 6.54 15.10 5.38
C LEU A 139 5.71 16.13 4.57
N TYR A 140 6.07 16.37 3.32
CA TYR A 140 5.46 17.38 2.42
C TYR A 140 5.44 18.81 2.98
N LYS A 141 6.35 19.09 3.93
CA LYS A 141 6.53 20.41 4.57
C LYS A 141 7.98 20.89 4.52
N GLY A 142 8.85 20.20 3.78
CA GLY A 142 10.26 20.54 3.71
C GLY A 142 11.00 20.37 5.03
N MET A 143 10.49 19.54 5.94
CA MET A 143 11.15 19.21 7.19
C MET A 143 12.46 18.47 6.93
N GLY A 144 13.51 18.83 7.65
CA GLY A 144 14.77 18.08 7.63
C GLY A 144 14.60 16.68 8.23
N PHE A 145 15.58 15.79 7.97
CA PHE A 145 15.52 14.39 8.45
C PHE A 145 15.28 14.30 9.97
N ARG A 146 16.03 15.06 10.77
CA ARG A 146 15.88 15.03 12.24
C ARG A 146 14.52 15.50 12.72
N GLU A 147 13.97 16.53 12.09
CA GLU A 147 12.66 17.07 12.41
C GLU A 147 11.56 16.07 12.03
N SER A 148 11.66 15.44 10.86
CA SER A 148 10.75 14.38 10.43
C SER A 148 10.78 13.18 11.38
N VAL A 149 11.98 12.73 11.79
CA VAL A 149 12.14 11.66 12.78
C VAL A 149 11.47 12.02 14.10
N GLN A 150 11.72 13.23 14.62
CA GLN A 150 11.08 13.65 15.88
C GLN A 150 9.57 13.68 15.77
N ARG A 151 9.04 14.22 14.66
CA ARG A 151 7.59 14.25 14.41
C ARG A 151 7.00 12.85 14.36
N LEU A 152 7.65 11.90 13.68
CA LEU A 152 7.16 10.53 13.57
C LEU A 152 7.28 9.76 14.90
N LYS A 153 8.27 10.08 15.74
CA LYS A 153 8.32 9.58 17.13
C LYS A 153 7.11 10.03 17.94
N ASP A 154 6.81 11.32 17.89
CA ASP A 154 5.68 11.89 18.62
C ASP A 154 4.36 11.25 18.18
N VAL A 155 4.18 11.09 16.87
CA VAL A 155 3.00 10.44 16.28
C VAL A 155 2.90 8.98 16.71
N SER A 156 3.98 8.21 16.61
CA SER A 156 4.00 6.79 17.02
C SER A 156 3.67 6.64 18.51
N ALA A 157 4.25 7.48 19.36
CA ALA A 157 3.98 7.48 20.80
C ALA A 157 2.50 7.77 21.09
N VAL A 158 1.92 8.76 20.42
CA VAL A 158 0.50 9.10 20.56
C VAL A 158 -0.40 7.95 20.12
N ILE A 159 -0.11 7.30 18.98
CA ILE A 159 -0.88 6.13 18.54
C ILE A 159 -0.85 5.05 19.63
N LYS A 160 0.35 4.71 20.15
CA LYS A 160 0.51 3.64 21.15
C LYS A 160 -0.10 3.95 22.51
N GLN A 161 -0.31 5.22 22.84
CA GLN A 161 -1.08 5.62 24.02
C GLN A 161 -2.58 5.32 23.88
N HIS A 162 -3.11 5.30 22.65
CA HIS A 162 -4.53 5.10 22.36
C HIS A 162 -4.86 3.71 21.85
N ASP A 163 -3.88 3.02 21.27
CA ASP A 163 -4.05 1.67 20.72
C ASP A 163 -2.76 0.86 20.84
N THR A 164 -2.79 -0.16 21.67
CA THR A 164 -1.68 -1.12 21.86
C THR A 164 -1.90 -2.43 21.11
N ALA A 165 -3.05 -2.59 20.44
CA ALA A 165 -3.42 -3.84 19.80
C ALA A 165 -2.99 -3.92 18.33
N HIS A 166 -2.76 -2.78 17.69
CA HIS A 166 -2.32 -2.74 16.30
C HIS A 166 -0.89 -2.23 16.17
N PRO A 167 -0.09 -2.85 15.27
CA PRO A 167 1.25 -2.35 14.98
C PRO A 167 1.21 -0.99 14.29
N VAL A 168 2.30 -0.24 14.44
CA VAL A 168 2.58 1.00 13.72
C VAL A 168 3.62 0.72 12.64
N ALA A 169 3.27 0.96 11.38
CA ALA A 169 4.18 0.87 10.24
C ALA A 169 4.61 2.26 9.79
N CYS A 170 5.90 2.42 9.48
CA CYS A 170 6.45 3.65 8.93
C CYS A 170 6.86 3.46 7.47
N ILE A 171 6.44 4.37 6.58
CA ILE A 171 6.64 4.25 5.14
C ILE A 171 7.77 5.15 4.67
N TYR A 172 8.83 4.53 4.21
CA TYR A 172 10.10 5.12 3.79
C TYR A 172 10.28 5.04 2.28
N GLY A 173 11.05 5.96 1.69
CA GLY A 173 11.43 5.88 0.28
C GLY A 173 12.74 5.11 0.11
N GLU A 174 12.70 3.95 -0.55
CA GLU A 174 13.87 3.09 -0.79
C GLU A 174 14.59 2.65 0.52
N LEU A 175 15.84 2.20 0.43
CA LEU A 175 16.62 1.75 1.59
C LEU A 175 17.70 2.75 2.05
N SER A 176 18.02 3.74 1.22
CA SER A 176 19.11 4.67 1.56
C SER A 176 18.79 5.47 2.82
N GLY A 177 19.64 5.33 3.84
CA GLY A 177 19.45 5.99 5.14
C GLY A 177 18.42 5.32 6.08
N LEU A 178 17.79 4.21 5.66
CA LEU A 178 16.82 3.50 6.51
C LEU A 178 17.44 2.99 7.80
N GLN A 179 18.70 2.60 7.80
CA GLN A 179 19.41 2.16 9.00
C GLN A 179 19.40 3.24 10.09
N ASP A 180 19.66 4.49 9.71
CA ASP A 180 19.66 5.63 10.64
C ASP A 180 18.24 5.94 11.14
N ALA A 181 17.25 5.85 10.26
CA ALA A 181 15.85 6.00 10.63
C ALA A 181 15.40 4.91 11.59
N ALA A 182 15.73 3.64 11.31
CA ALA A 182 15.36 2.50 12.14
C ALA A 182 16.00 2.54 13.52
N ALA A 183 17.25 3.02 13.63
CA ALA A 183 17.92 3.22 14.91
C ALA A 183 17.23 4.29 15.77
N GLN A 184 16.62 5.29 15.18
CA GLN A 184 15.98 6.40 15.88
C GLN A 184 14.48 6.19 16.12
N LEU A 185 13.79 5.44 15.26
CA LEU A 185 12.35 5.14 15.34
C LEU A 185 12.11 3.74 15.93
N SER A 186 12.62 3.49 17.14
CA SER A 186 12.55 2.19 17.81
C SER A 186 11.12 1.70 18.04
N ASP A 187 10.16 2.63 18.21
CA ASP A 187 8.75 2.34 18.48
C ASP A 187 7.93 1.97 17.24
N VAL A 188 8.51 2.11 16.06
CA VAL A 188 7.92 1.58 14.83
C VAL A 188 8.03 0.06 14.83
N ASP A 189 6.92 -0.63 14.60
CA ASP A 189 6.84 -2.09 14.66
C ASP A 189 7.15 -2.75 13.32
N VAL A 190 6.78 -2.09 12.23
CA VAL A 190 6.88 -2.58 10.85
C VAL A 190 7.47 -1.51 9.95
N TRP A 191 8.39 -1.89 9.07
CA TRP A 191 8.89 -1.00 8.05
C TRP A 191 8.21 -1.23 6.71
N ALA A 192 7.95 -0.16 6.00
CA ALA A 192 7.55 -0.21 4.61
C ALA A 192 8.49 0.63 3.76
N VAL A 193 8.71 0.20 2.53
CA VAL A 193 9.49 0.96 1.54
C VAL A 193 8.72 1.05 0.23
N ASN A 194 8.74 2.23 -0.38
CA ASN A 194 8.25 2.44 -1.75
C ASN A 194 9.41 2.22 -2.70
N VAL A 195 9.28 1.30 -3.66
CA VAL A 195 10.39 0.86 -4.50
C VAL A 195 10.00 0.70 -5.96
N TYR A 196 10.74 1.37 -6.84
CA TYR A 196 10.54 1.35 -8.28
C TYR A 196 11.88 1.10 -8.99
N ARG A 197 12.23 -0.18 -9.18
CA ARG A 197 13.50 -0.63 -9.77
C ARG A 197 13.30 -1.37 -11.09
N GLY A 198 12.32 -0.99 -11.89
CA GLY A 198 11.97 -1.69 -13.13
C GLY A 198 11.10 -2.92 -12.87
N ILE A 199 11.49 -4.07 -13.43
CA ILE A 199 10.70 -5.31 -13.40
C ILE A 199 11.18 -6.31 -12.32
N GLY A 200 11.93 -5.86 -11.34
CA GLY A 200 12.40 -6.67 -10.21
C GLY A 200 12.97 -5.79 -9.12
N PHE A 201 13.26 -6.38 -7.97
CA PHE A 201 13.73 -5.65 -6.79
C PHE A 201 15.24 -5.80 -6.54
N GLY A 202 15.93 -6.61 -7.36
CA GLY A 202 17.36 -6.84 -7.18
C GLY A 202 17.71 -7.40 -5.79
N ASN A 203 18.59 -6.72 -5.08
CA ASN A 203 19.04 -7.15 -3.75
C ASN A 203 18.25 -6.56 -2.59
N LEU A 204 17.10 -5.92 -2.84
CA LEU A 204 16.32 -5.19 -1.84
C LEU A 204 16.11 -5.98 -0.54
N PHE A 205 15.61 -7.19 -0.65
CA PHE A 205 15.23 -8.00 0.52
C PHE A 205 16.44 -8.46 1.33
N ARG A 206 17.53 -8.83 0.66
CA ARG A 206 18.80 -9.14 1.30
C ARG A 206 19.38 -7.92 2.04
N ASP A 207 19.35 -6.77 1.40
CA ASP A 207 19.93 -5.55 1.94
C ASP A 207 19.09 -5.02 3.11
N TYR A 208 17.74 -5.14 3.02
CA TYR A 208 16.87 -4.87 4.18
C TYR A 208 17.14 -5.83 5.35
N ALA A 209 17.35 -7.10 5.07
CA ALA A 209 17.63 -8.09 6.10
C ALA A 209 18.89 -7.76 6.93
N ALA A 210 19.85 -7.06 6.33
CA ALA A 210 21.04 -6.57 7.03
C ALA A 210 20.77 -5.31 7.87
N ILE A 211 19.71 -4.55 7.56
CA ILE A 211 19.35 -3.31 8.26
C ILE A 211 18.46 -3.60 9.48
N SER A 212 17.45 -4.46 9.34
CA SER A 212 16.44 -4.67 10.37
C SER A 212 15.93 -6.10 10.42
N GLY A 213 15.59 -6.56 11.63
CA GLY A 213 14.88 -7.82 11.87
C GLY A 213 13.36 -7.67 11.95
N LYS A 214 12.83 -6.45 11.83
CA LYS A 214 11.39 -6.19 11.87
C LYS A 214 10.70 -6.61 10.56
N PRO A 215 9.36 -6.80 10.57
CA PRO A 215 8.63 -7.06 9.33
C PRO A 215 8.83 -5.96 8.31
N LEU A 216 8.85 -6.34 7.03
CA LEU A 216 8.90 -5.45 5.87
C LEU A 216 7.69 -5.70 4.97
N PHE A 217 7.09 -4.65 4.45
CA PHE A 217 6.27 -4.74 3.25
C PHE A 217 6.67 -3.66 2.23
N LEU A 218 6.34 -3.87 0.96
CA LEU A 218 6.48 -2.83 -0.05
C LEU A 218 5.26 -1.91 0.06
N GLY A 219 5.49 -0.66 0.50
CA GLY A 219 4.43 0.34 0.62
C GLY A 219 3.84 0.73 -0.72
N GLU A 220 4.70 0.76 -1.74
CA GLU A 220 4.35 0.95 -3.15
C GLU A 220 5.32 0.19 -4.03
N TYR A 221 4.77 -0.40 -5.09
CA TYR A 221 5.50 -0.94 -6.24
C TYR A 221 4.59 -1.01 -7.45
N GLY A 222 5.14 -1.08 -8.64
CA GLY A 222 4.34 -1.26 -9.84
C GLY A 222 4.95 -0.60 -11.08
N ALA A 223 4.12 -0.43 -12.08
CA ALA A 223 4.39 0.32 -13.29
C ALA A 223 3.11 1.01 -13.77
N ASP A 224 3.27 2.17 -14.40
CA ASP A 224 2.16 2.84 -15.05
C ASP A 224 1.82 2.21 -16.42
N ALA A 225 0.68 2.60 -16.97
CA ALA A 225 0.16 2.08 -18.23
C ALA A 225 0.57 2.91 -19.46
N TRP A 226 1.46 3.89 -19.29
CA TRP A 226 1.95 4.73 -20.37
C TRP A 226 3.43 4.47 -20.63
N ASN A 227 3.83 4.51 -21.88
CA ASN A 227 5.22 4.40 -22.28
C ASN A 227 5.69 5.71 -22.93
N ALA A 228 6.47 6.50 -22.18
CA ALA A 228 6.97 7.79 -22.64
C ALA A 228 7.91 7.67 -23.86
N LYS A 229 8.55 6.52 -24.07
CA LYS A 229 9.41 6.29 -25.24
C LYS A 229 8.64 6.14 -26.53
N THR A 230 7.45 5.57 -26.46
CA THR A 230 6.55 5.39 -27.61
C THR A 230 5.44 6.43 -27.65
N ASN A 231 5.29 7.20 -26.56
CA ASN A 231 4.24 8.19 -26.34
C ASN A 231 2.85 7.59 -26.58
N SER A 232 2.59 6.44 -25.95
CA SER A 232 1.35 5.69 -26.09
C SER A 232 1.09 4.79 -24.89
N GLU A 233 -0.14 4.34 -24.71
CA GLU A 233 -0.48 3.29 -23.74
C GLU A 233 0.34 2.03 -23.98
N ASP A 234 0.76 1.39 -22.90
CA ASP A 234 1.47 0.11 -22.87
C ASP A 234 0.90 -0.79 -21.76
N LEU A 235 -0.34 -1.21 -21.95
CA LEU A 235 -1.08 -2.02 -20.98
C LEU A 235 -0.43 -3.39 -20.74
N GLU A 236 0.26 -3.94 -21.76
CA GLU A 236 0.97 -5.21 -21.62
C GLU A 236 2.21 -5.06 -20.74
N ALA A 237 2.94 -3.96 -20.87
CA ALA A 237 4.09 -3.69 -20.03
C ALA A 237 3.67 -3.54 -18.56
N GLN A 238 2.60 -2.79 -18.29
CA GLN A 238 2.03 -2.66 -16.94
C GLN A 238 1.63 -4.04 -16.37
N ALA A 239 0.91 -4.85 -17.13
CA ALA A 239 0.48 -6.18 -16.70
C ALA A 239 1.68 -7.10 -16.40
N ARG A 240 2.68 -7.09 -17.27
CA ARG A 240 3.91 -7.88 -17.11
C ARG A 240 4.67 -7.47 -15.85
N ALA A 241 4.85 -6.18 -15.63
CA ALA A 241 5.52 -5.67 -14.45
C ALA A 241 4.73 -6.00 -13.18
N THR A 242 3.41 -5.79 -13.17
CA THR A 242 2.55 -6.11 -12.02
C THR A 242 2.69 -7.58 -11.62
N LYS A 243 2.63 -8.50 -12.59
CA LYS A 243 2.80 -9.94 -12.33
C LYS A 243 4.19 -10.27 -11.81
N ALA A 244 5.23 -9.85 -12.53
CA ALA A 244 6.62 -10.20 -12.19
C ALA A 244 7.03 -9.66 -10.80
N LEU A 245 6.67 -8.42 -10.49
CA LEU A 245 6.97 -7.79 -9.20
C LEU A 245 6.20 -8.45 -8.06
N THR A 246 4.92 -8.78 -8.27
CA THR A 246 4.12 -9.48 -7.26
C THR A 246 4.64 -10.90 -7.00
N GLU A 247 5.05 -11.62 -8.05
CA GLU A 247 5.70 -12.93 -7.91
C GLU A 247 7.03 -12.86 -7.17
N ASP A 248 7.83 -11.80 -7.41
CA ASP A 248 9.11 -11.60 -6.71
C ASP A 248 8.89 -11.35 -5.21
N ILE A 249 7.89 -10.54 -4.86
CA ILE A 249 7.47 -10.35 -3.45
C ILE A 249 6.99 -11.66 -2.83
N ALA A 250 6.18 -12.43 -3.55
CA ALA A 250 5.67 -13.73 -3.06
C ALA A 250 6.78 -14.73 -2.76
N LYS A 251 7.83 -14.78 -3.59
CA LYS A 251 9.03 -15.62 -3.36
C LYS A 251 9.79 -15.24 -2.10
N GLN A 252 9.70 -13.99 -1.67
CA GLN A 252 10.36 -13.45 -0.48
C GLN A 252 9.45 -13.44 0.76
N SER A 253 8.32 -14.17 0.67
CA SER A 253 7.30 -14.14 1.72
C SER A 253 7.81 -14.61 3.07
N ALA A 254 7.53 -13.81 4.11
CA ALA A 254 7.81 -14.17 5.51
C ALA A 254 7.02 -15.39 5.98
N VAL A 255 5.89 -15.72 5.32
CA VAL A 255 5.12 -16.95 5.58
C VAL A 255 5.97 -18.18 5.27
N GLY A 256 6.80 -18.14 4.23
CA GLY A 256 7.76 -19.19 3.88
C GLY A 256 9.15 -19.00 4.48
N GLY A 257 9.30 -18.13 5.50
CA GLY A 257 10.60 -17.86 6.13
C GLY A 257 11.44 -16.78 5.42
N GLY A 258 10.89 -16.08 4.45
CA GLY A 258 11.52 -14.95 3.77
C GLY A 258 11.49 -13.67 4.59
N VAL A 259 11.71 -12.55 3.91
CA VAL A 259 11.93 -11.24 4.54
C VAL A 259 10.70 -10.33 4.49
N CYS A 260 9.81 -10.55 3.51
CA CYS A 260 8.75 -9.62 3.15
C CYS A 260 7.35 -10.19 3.49
N MET A 261 6.52 -9.39 4.15
CA MET A 261 5.16 -9.80 4.46
C MET A 261 4.14 -9.43 3.37
N GLY A 262 4.59 -8.91 2.23
CA GLY A 262 3.74 -8.54 1.11
C GLY A 262 4.03 -7.17 0.52
N GLY A 263 3.10 -6.66 -0.27
CA GLY A 263 3.26 -5.35 -0.90
C GLY A 263 1.96 -4.80 -1.45
N PHE A 264 2.00 -3.51 -1.78
CA PHE A 264 0.86 -2.74 -2.29
C PHE A 264 1.18 -2.22 -3.69
N VAL A 265 0.45 -2.71 -4.68
CA VAL A 265 0.55 -2.16 -6.04
C VAL A 265 0.11 -0.70 -6.01
N PHE A 266 0.93 0.16 -6.55
CA PHE A 266 0.58 1.54 -6.79
C PHE A 266 0.07 1.62 -8.24
N GLU A 267 -1.22 1.87 -8.48
CA GLU A 267 -2.31 2.08 -7.55
C GLU A 267 -3.62 1.49 -8.09
N PHE A 268 -4.73 1.58 -7.37
CA PHE A 268 -5.98 0.95 -7.82
C PHE A 268 -6.58 1.63 -9.04
N ALA A 269 -6.82 2.94 -8.99
CA ALA A 269 -7.45 3.70 -10.07
C ALA A 269 -6.60 4.91 -10.46
N ASP A 270 -6.66 5.29 -11.72
CA ASP A 270 -5.98 6.50 -12.22
C ASP A 270 -6.35 7.75 -11.43
N GLU A 271 -5.39 8.65 -11.29
CA GLU A 271 -5.53 9.92 -10.58
C GLU A 271 -5.20 11.11 -11.50
N TRP A 272 -6.17 11.60 -12.22
CA TRP A 272 -6.01 12.68 -13.22
C TRP A 272 -5.61 14.05 -12.67
N TRP A 273 -5.47 14.17 -11.36
CA TRP A 273 -5.06 15.40 -10.69
C TRP A 273 -3.55 15.53 -10.45
N LYS A 274 -2.77 14.50 -10.73
CA LYS A 274 -1.42 14.32 -10.18
C LYS A 274 -0.31 15.09 -10.87
N ASP A 275 -0.42 15.41 -12.11
CA ASP A 275 0.70 15.91 -12.89
C ASP A 275 1.04 17.40 -12.68
N GLY A 276 0.07 18.18 -12.25
CA GLY A 276 0.21 19.64 -12.12
C GLY A 276 0.10 20.42 -13.44
N ASP A 277 0.06 19.71 -14.57
CA ASP A 277 -0.25 20.25 -15.90
C ASP A 277 -1.66 19.80 -16.31
N GLY A 278 -2.30 20.48 -17.26
CA GLY A 278 -3.64 20.15 -17.67
C GLY A 278 -4.70 20.39 -16.61
N SER A 279 -5.67 19.50 -16.53
CA SER A 279 -6.75 19.59 -15.56
C SER A 279 -7.17 18.23 -15.03
N ALA A 280 -7.69 18.18 -13.81
CA ALA A 280 -8.24 16.94 -13.23
C ALA A 280 -9.47 16.38 -13.96
N TRP A 281 -9.92 17.04 -15.05
CA TRP A 281 -10.99 16.59 -15.93
C TRP A 281 -10.50 15.91 -17.21
N GLU A 282 -9.21 16.02 -17.50
CA GLU A 282 -8.57 15.48 -18.69
C GLU A 282 -7.52 14.45 -18.28
N HIS A 283 -7.35 13.41 -19.09
CA HIS A 283 -6.32 12.41 -18.87
C HIS A 283 -5.08 12.78 -19.66
N ASP A 284 -4.13 13.41 -19.01
CA ASP A 284 -2.87 13.82 -19.57
C ASP A 284 -1.78 12.76 -19.37
N VAL A 285 -0.65 12.92 -20.03
CA VAL A 285 0.51 12.06 -19.76
C VAL A 285 1.09 12.36 -18.40
N GLY A 286 0.93 13.59 -17.95
CA GLY A 286 1.36 14.04 -16.64
C GLY A 286 2.82 14.42 -16.56
N GLY A 287 3.23 14.93 -15.40
CA GLY A 287 4.61 15.21 -15.07
C GLY A 287 5.38 13.92 -14.91
N ASP A 288 6.40 13.71 -15.73
CA ASP A 288 7.30 12.59 -15.57
C ASP A 288 8.45 12.93 -14.62
N ALA A 289 8.76 12.03 -13.73
CA ALA A 289 9.95 12.10 -12.90
C ALA A 289 10.97 11.07 -13.39
N PRO A 290 11.92 11.42 -14.26
CA PRO A 290 12.90 10.48 -14.75
C PRO A 290 13.79 9.99 -13.61
N GLY A 291 14.05 8.69 -13.58
CA GLY A 291 14.86 8.08 -12.52
C GLY A 291 15.26 6.65 -12.84
N GLY A 292 15.72 5.93 -11.84
CA GLY A 292 15.92 4.48 -11.92
C GLY A 292 14.63 3.67 -11.94
N GLY A 293 13.54 4.27 -12.07
CA GLY A 293 12.15 4.04 -11.85
C GLY A 293 11.47 2.88 -12.58
N PRO A 294 10.17 3.02 -12.88
CA PRO A 294 9.32 1.90 -13.27
C PRO A 294 9.62 1.36 -14.69
N TYR A 295 9.24 0.11 -14.87
CA TYR A 295 9.26 -0.56 -16.16
C TYR A 295 8.10 -0.02 -17.04
N PRO A 296 8.25 0.13 -18.36
CA PRO A 296 9.43 -0.20 -19.18
C PRO A 296 10.35 0.99 -19.48
N ASP A 297 9.95 2.20 -19.20
CA ASP A 297 10.57 3.44 -19.70
C ASP A 297 11.38 4.21 -18.66
N LYS A 298 11.32 3.81 -17.38
CA LYS A 298 11.93 4.46 -16.22
C LYS A 298 11.36 5.85 -15.94
N THR A 299 10.10 6.06 -16.29
CA THR A 299 9.40 7.33 -16.17
C THR A 299 8.14 7.14 -15.35
N PHE A 300 7.81 8.13 -14.51
CA PHE A 300 6.58 8.15 -13.75
C PHE A 300 5.54 8.98 -14.52
N ASN A 301 4.65 8.32 -15.26
CA ASN A 301 3.55 8.96 -15.96
C ASN A 301 2.36 9.01 -14.98
N GLU A 302 2.31 10.04 -14.16
CA GLU A 302 1.61 10.10 -12.87
C GLU A 302 0.11 9.83 -12.94
N GLU A 303 -0.54 10.10 -14.07
CA GLU A 303 -1.99 9.89 -14.22
C GLU A 303 -2.37 8.46 -14.67
N TRP A 304 -1.41 7.58 -14.95
CA TRP A 304 -1.60 6.29 -15.62
C TRP A 304 -1.35 5.05 -14.75
N TRP A 305 -1.35 5.21 -13.43
CA TRP A 305 -0.93 4.13 -12.52
C TRP A 305 -2.02 3.13 -12.16
N GLY A 306 -3.27 3.40 -12.48
CA GLY A 306 -4.38 2.55 -12.07
C GLY A 306 -4.33 1.14 -12.64
N LEU A 307 -4.65 0.14 -11.82
CA LEU A 307 -5.03 -1.20 -12.27
C LEU A 307 -6.40 -1.18 -12.99
N VAL A 308 -7.18 -0.16 -12.72
CA VAL A 308 -8.37 0.23 -13.45
C VAL A 308 -8.22 1.69 -13.87
N ASP A 309 -8.92 2.11 -14.92
CA ASP A 309 -8.99 3.53 -15.25
C ASP A 309 -9.81 4.33 -14.22
N ILE A 310 -9.92 5.64 -14.41
CA ILE A 310 -10.66 6.50 -13.48
C ILE A 310 -12.16 6.15 -13.40
N ASP A 311 -12.72 5.56 -14.45
CA ASP A 311 -14.11 5.10 -14.53
C ASP A 311 -14.29 3.65 -14.05
N ARG A 312 -13.24 3.04 -13.48
CA ARG A 312 -13.16 1.67 -12.95
C ARG A 312 -13.26 0.57 -14.03
N ASN A 313 -12.89 0.86 -15.27
CA ASN A 313 -12.72 -0.18 -16.26
C ASN A 313 -11.40 -0.93 -16.01
N PRO A 314 -11.44 -2.26 -15.81
CA PRO A 314 -10.24 -3.04 -15.51
C PRO A 314 -9.23 -3.04 -16.64
N ARG A 315 -7.95 -2.85 -16.30
CA ARG A 315 -6.83 -3.08 -17.21
C ARG A 315 -6.30 -4.52 -17.10
N PRO A 316 -5.56 -5.02 -18.08
CA PRO A 316 -4.92 -6.34 -18.02
C PRO A 316 -4.08 -6.55 -16.76
N ALA A 317 -3.51 -5.48 -16.19
CA ALA A 317 -2.73 -5.53 -14.95
C ALA A 317 -3.53 -6.03 -13.75
N LEU A 318 -4.84 -5.74 -13.66
CA LEU A 318 -5.69 -6.25 -12.58
C LEU A 318 -5.81 -7.78 -12.66
N ASN A 319 -5.97 -8.33 -13.88
CA ASN A 319 -5.97 -9.78 -14.07
C ASN A 319 -4.59 -10.40 -13.82
N ALA A 320 -3.52 -9.73 -14.23
CA ALA A 320 -2.15 -10.18 -13.95
C ALA A 320 -1.88 -10.28 -12.44
N LEU A 321 -2.39 -9.34 -11.64
CA LEU A 321 -2.35 -9.42 -10.18
C LEU A 321 -3.13 -10.62 -9.64
N LYS A 322 -4.32 -10.89 -10.19
CA LYS A 322 -5.16 -12.04 -9.82
C LYS A 322 -4.43 -13.37 -10.01
N GLU A 323 -3.67 -13.51 -11.09
CA GLU A 323 -2.98 -14.75 -11.44
C GLU A 323 -1.86 -15.14 -10.44
N VAL A 324 -1.38 -14.22 -9.62
CA VAL A 324 -0.34 -14.53 -8.62
C VAL A 324 -1.00 -15.05 -7.35
N PRO A 325 -0.77 -16.32 -6.96
CA PRO A 325 -1.38 -16.86 -5.75
C PRO A 325 -0.76 -16.26 -4.48
N LEU A 326 -1.53 -16.27 -3.39
CA LEU A 326 -1.00 -15.95 -2.07
C LEU A 326 -0.05 -17.09 -1.62
N PRO A 327 1.14 -16.75 -1.06
CA PRO A 327 2.02 -17.74 -0.45
C PRO A 327 1.34 -18.45 0.72
N SER A 328 1.58 -19.75 0.84
CA SER A 328 1.15 -20.58 1.96
C SER A 328 2.35 -21.22 2.66
N ALA A 329 2.18 -21.55 3.95
CA ALA A 329 3.22 -22.21 4.74
C ALA A 329 3.59 -23.63 4.25
N GLU A 330 2.76 -24.23 3.41
CA GLU A 330 2.94 -25.59 2.88
C GLU A 330 3.81 -25.67 1.61
N ALA A 331 4.27 -24.52 1.09
CA ALA A 331 5.03 -24.45 -0.17
C ALA A 331 6.56 -24.62 0.00
N THR A 332 7.03 -25.05 1.16
CA THR A 332 8.45 -25.35 1.42
C THR A 332 8.66 -26.86 1.54
N GLU A 333 8.54 -27.59 0.42
CA GLU A 333 9.20 -28.89 0.22
C GLU A 333 10.26 -28.78 -0.90
#